data_a2f208b93b0d6e0e668d69e31e91e4d4
#
_entry.id   a2f208b93b0d6e0e668d69e31e91e4d4
#
_cell.length_a   1.000
_cell.length_b   1.000
_cell.length_c   1.000
_cell.angle_alpha   90.00
_cell.angle_beta   90.00
_cell.angle_gamma   90.00
#
_symmetry.space_group_name_H-M   'P 1'
#
loop_
_entity.id
_entity.type
_entity.pdbx_description
1 polymer ?
#
loop_
_entity_poly.entity_id
_entity_poly.type
_entity_poly.pdbx_seq_one_letter_code
_entity_poly.pdbx_strand_id
1 'polypeptide(L)'
;GDADVGSYLICERPIKNTPLLQLTQENQPGSICIFTMVGNADLGPRESDLHWRDKHAPLALEVHTAMTHYYQLSVLHRFNGPMWNGFALCCFRNEDDLRNRFFNTPEGEAAIARDVAKFADSRESPRRVISTFAHAGY
;
A
#
# COMPACT_ATOMS: atom_id res chain seq x y z
N GLY A 1 -3.33 -14.89 18.92
CA GLY A 1 -4.54 -14.77 19.70
C GLY A 1 -5.51 -13.79 19.08
N ASP A 2 -6.62 -13.56 19.71
CA ASP A 2 -7.64 -12.67 19.19
C ASP A 2 -7.15 -11.23 19.03
N ALA A 3 -6.14 -10.83 19.83
CA ALA A 3 -5.56 -9.50 19.76
C ALA A 3 -4.84 -9.25 18.42
N ASP A 4 -4.49 -10.30 17.69
CA ASP A 4 -3.76 -10.20 16.43
C ASP A 4 -4.68 -10.08 15.22
N VAL A 5 -5.99 -10.14 15.43
CA VAL A 5 -6.98 -10.07 14.35
C VAL A 5 -7.57 -8.67 14.28
N GLY A 6 -7.55 -8.11 13.08
CA GLY A 6 -8.21 -6.84 12.80
C GLY A 6 -9.26 -7.00 11.70
N SER A 7 -10.33 -6.23 11.81
CA SER A 7 -11.41 -6.22 10.82
C SER A 7 -11.75 -4.78 10.42
N TYR A 8 -11.76 -4.53 9.12
CA TYR A 8 -11.89 -3.18 8.56
C TYR A 8 -12.83 -3.18 7.36
N LEU A 9 -13.66 -2.16 7.29
CA LEU A 9 -14.36 -1.82 6.04
C LEU A 9 -13.46 -0.89 5.25
N ILE A 10 -13.15 -1.25 4.02
CA ILE A 10 -12.23 -0.49 3.18
C ILE A 10 -12.86 -0.04 1.89
N CYS A 11 -12.29 1.02 1.32
CA CYS A 11 -12.52 1.44 -0.05
C CYS A 11 -11.27 1.13 -0.85
N GLU A 12 -11.39 0.32 -1.90
CA GLU A 12 -10.27 -0.02 -2.77
C GLU A 12 -10.09 1.04 -3.85
N ARG A 13 -8.84 1.49 -4.01
CA ARG A 13 -8.42 2.33 -5.12
C ARG A 13 -7.38 1.57 -5.94
N PRO A 14 -7.76 0.96 -7.07
CA PRO A 14 -6.78 0.33 -7.96
C PRO A 14 -6.04 1.41 -8.75
N ILE A 15 -4.83 1.74 -8.30
CA ILE A 15 -4.02 2.80 -8.91
C ILE A 15 -3.34 2.30 -10.17
N LYS A 16 -2.89 1.05 -10.16
CA LYS A 16 -2.27 0.40 -11.31
C LYS A 16 -2.81 -1.01 -11.42
N ASN A 17 -3.27 -1.35 -12.62
CA ASN A 17 -3.80 -2.66 -12.98
C ASN A 17 -5.24 -2.91 -12.52
N THR A 18 -5.70 -4.13 -12.72
CA THR A 18 -7.07 -4.59 -12.51
C THR A 18 -7.46 -4.61 -11.04
N PRO A 19 -8.69 -4.27 -10.66
CA PRO A 19 -9.15 -4.41 -9.27
C PRO A 19 -8.91 -5.81 -8.70
N LEU A 20 -8.67 -5.88 -7.39
CA LEU A 20 -8.25 -7.12 -6.72
C LEU A 20 -9.17 -8.31 -7.00
N LEU A 21 -10.49 -8.10 -6.95
CA LEU A 21 -11.45 -9.18 -7.16
C LEU A 21 -11.55 -9.65 -8.63
N GLN A 22 -10.92 -8.92 -9.55
CA GLN A 22 -10.89 -9.28 -10.97
C GLN A 22 -9.55 -9.89 -11.38
N LEU A 23 -8.61 -10.07 -10.46
CA LEU A 23 -7.35 -10.73 -10.74
C LEU A 23 -7.58 -12.22 -11.03
N THR A 24 -6.81 -12.72 -11.98
CA THR A 24 -6.83 -14.14 -12.39
C THR A 24 -5.44 -14.73 -12.17
N GLN A 25 -5.30 -16.04 -12.35
CA GLN A 25 -3.98 -16.68 -12.28
C GLN A 25 -3.00 -16.11 -13.30
N GLU A 26 -3.50 -15.61 -14.42
CA GLU A 26 -2.64 -15.08 -15.49
C GLU A 26 -2.12 -13.66 -15.20
N ASN A 27 -2.92 -12.84 -14.49
CA ASN A 27 -2.55 -11.45 -14.23
C ASN A 27 -2.32 -11.12 -12.76
N GLN A 28 -2.27 -12.13 -11.88
CA GLN A 28 -1.97 -11.89 -10.47
C GLN A 28 -0.50 -11.55 -10.27
N PRO A 29 -0.18 -10.75 -9.23
CA PRO A 29 1.21 -10.44 -8.93
C PRO A 29 1.97 -11.63 -8.37
N GLY A 30 3.30 -11.61 -8.53
CA GLY A 30 4.17 -12.65 -7.98
C GLY A 30 4.50 -12.42 -6.50
N SER A 31 4.81 -11.17 -6.14
CA SER A 31 5.16 -10.78 -4.77
C SER A 31 4.45 -9.50 -4.40
N ILE A 32 4.01 -9.40 -3.15
CA ILE A 32 3.29 -8.24 -2.63
C ILE A 32 4.01 -7.71 -1.40
N CYS A 33 4.21 -6.40 -1.38
CA CYS A 33 4.67 -5.69 -0.20
C CYS A 33 3.47 -4.95 0.37
N ILE A 34 3.10 -5.27 1.60
CA ILE A 34 1.96 -4.68 2.29
C ILE A 34 2.47 -3.69 3.32
N PHE A 35 2.02 -2.45 3.19
CA PHE A 35 2.29 -1.40 4.18
C PHE A 35 0.99 -1.04 4.86
N THR A 36 1.02 -0.92 6.18
CA THR A 36 -0.09 -0.30 6.91
C THR A 36 0.24 1.18 7.08
N MET A 37 -0.77 2.02 7.05
CA MET A 37 -0.60 3.46 7.12
C MET A 37 -1.46 4.05 8.23
N VAL A 38 -0.81 4.83 9.10
CA VAL A 38 -1.48 5.70 10.05
C VAL A 38 -1.30 7.13 9.54
N GLY A 39 -2.39 7.89 9.46
CA GLY A 39 -2.33 9.26 8.97
C GLY A 39 -1.58 10.17 9.91
N ASN A 40 -0.95 11.20 9.35
CA ASN A 40 -0.28 12.23 10.12
C ASN A 40 -1.31 13.00 10.96
N ALA A 41 -1.07 13.07 12.28
CA ALA A 41 -2.00 13.72 13.20
C ALA A 41 -2.22 15.21 12.89
N ASP A 42 -1.23 15.88 12.30
CA ASP A 42 -1.33 17.30 11.96
C ASP A 42 -2.30 17.55 10.80
N LEU A 43 -2.48 16.57 9.90
CA LEU A 43 -3.41 16.67 8.78
C LEU A 43 -4.81 16.15 9.13
N GLY A 44 -4.89 15.14 9.98
CA GLY A 44 -6.11 14.39 10.21
C GLY A 44 -6.33 13.28 9.16
N PRO A 45 -7.22 12.31 9.45
CA PRO A 45 -7.39 11.12 8.62
C PRO A 45 -7.85 11.43 7.18
N ARG A 46 -8.78 12.37 7.03
CA ARG A 46 -9.32 12.73 5.72
C ARG A 46 -8.26 13.38 4.84
N GLU A 47 -7.55 14.37 5.36
CA GLU A 47 -6.53 15.09 4.59
C GLU A 47 -5.34 14.19 4.27
N SER A 48 -4.97 13.30 5.18
CA SER A 48 -3.94 12.30 4.93
C SER A 48 -4.35 11.38 3.78
N ASP A 49 -5.60 10.91 3.76
CA ASP A 49 -6.10 10.04 2.70
C ASP A 49 -6.14 10.76 1.35
N LEU A 50 -6.57 12.02 1.33
CA LEU A 50 -6.61 12.81 0.11
C LEU A 50 -5.21 13.04 -0.46
N HIS A 51 -4.24 13.34 0.38
CA HIS A 51 -2.84 13.49 -0.05
C HIS A 51 -2.31 12.17 -0.63
N TRP A 52 -2.59 11.08 0.04
CA TRP A 52 -2.18 9.74 -0.38
C TRP A 52 -2.71 9.41 -1.78
N ARG A 53 -4.00 9.69 -2.01
CA ARG A 53 -4.66 9.46 -3.29
C ARG A 53 -4.18 10.41 -4.39
N ASP A 54 -4.14 11.72 -4.10
CA ASP A 54 -4.00 12.76 -5.13
C ASP A 54 -2.55 13.17 -5.39
N LYS A 55 -1.68 13.07 -4.39
CA LYS A 55 -0.29 13.50 -4.46
C LYS A 55 0.69 12.32 -4.46
N HIS A 56 0.49 11.38 -3.54
CA HIS A 56 1.43 10.27 -3.38
C HIS A 56 1.29 9.23 -4.49
N ALA A 57 0.06 8.87 -4.88
CA ALA A 57 -0.14 7.84 -5.90
C ALA A 57 0.54 8.17 -7.23
N PRO A 58 0.42 9.40 -7.78
CA PRO A 58 1.15 9.74 -9.00
C PRO A 58 2.66 9.64 -8.86
N LEU A 59 3.20 10.08 -7.72
CA LEU A 59 4.64 9.97 -7.44
C LEU A 59 5.07 8.50 -7.35
N ALA A 60 4.27 7.67 -6.69
CA ALA A 60 4.55 6.25 -6.59
C ALA A 60 4.64 5.57 -7.96
N LEU A 61 3.72 5.91 -8.86
CA LEU A 61 3.74 5.37 -10.22
C LEU A 61 5.00 5.80 -10.99
N GLU A 62 5.48 7.00 -10.74
CA GLU A 62 6.69 7.52 -11.37
C GLU A 62 7.95 6.84 -10.84
N VAL A 63 8.01 6.57 -9.53
CA VAL A 63 9.21 6.07 -8.85
C VAL A 63 9.30 4.55 -8.83
N HIS A 64 8.18 3.87 -8.61
CA HIS A 64 8.15 2.40 -8.51
C HIS A 64 7.92 1.77 -9.89
N THR A 65 8.90 1.93 -10.78
CA THR A 65 8.75 1.54 -12.19
C THR A 65 8.66 0.02 -12.40
N ALA A 66 9.19 -0.80 -11.49
CA ALA A 66 9.08 -2.25 -11.56
C ALA A 66 7.77 -2.79 -10.97
N MET A 67 6.97 -1.95 -10.35
CA MET A 67 5.71 -2.33 -9.74
C MET A 67 4.70 -2.72 -10.81
N THR A 68 4.11 -3.91 -10.69
CA THR A 68 3.13 -4.42 -11.67
C THR A 68 1.70 -4.04 -11.31
N HIS A 69 1.40 -3.98 -10.01
CA HIS A 69 0.08 -3.64 -9.48
C HIS A 69 0.27 -2.73 -8.27
N TYR A 70 -0.65 -1.79 -8.10
CA TYR A 70 -0.63 -0.91 -6.94
C TYR A 70 -2.05 -0.61 -6.49
N TYR A 71 -2.32 -0.86 -5.22
CA TYR A 71 -3.63 -0.63 -4.62
C TYR A 71 -3.48 0.17 -3.34
N GLN A 72 -4.37 1.13 -3.17
CA GLN A 72 -4.55 1.83 -1.92
C GLN A 72 -5.90 1.40 -1.34
N LEU A 73 -5.88 0.85 -0.14
CA LEU A 73 -7.08 0.43 0.57
C LEU A 73 -7.30 1.42 1.72
N SER A 74 -8.26 2.32 1.52
CA SER A 74 -8.59 3.35 2.52
C SER A 74 -9.55 2.77 3.54
N VAL A 75 -9.26 2.91 4.84
CA VAL A 75 -10.14 2.41 5.90
C VAL A 75 -11.30 3.36 6.09
N LEU A 76 -12.52 2.87 5.87
CA LEU A 76 -13.75 3.62 6.10
C LEU A 76 -14.26 3.43 7.52
N HIS A 77 -14.08 2.22 8.07
CA HIS A 77 -14.48 1.90 9.43
C HIS A 77 -13.64 0.75 9.98
N ARG A 78 -13.21 0.89 11.22
CA ARG A 78 -12.50 -0.17 11.95
C ARG A 78 -13.47 -0.83 12.92
N PHE A 79 -13.67 -2.13 12.73
CA PHE A 79 -14.50 -2.93 13.66
C PHE A 79 -13.70 -3.37 14.88
N ASN A 80 -12.47 -3.83 14.65
CA ASN A 80 -11.51 -4.12 15.72
C ASN A 80 -10.10 -4.13 15.16
N GLY A 81 -9.11 -4.23 16.05
CA GLY A 81 -7.69 -4.25 15.68
C GLY A 81 -7.03 -2.88 15.79
N PRO A 82 -5.78 -2.75 15.32
CA PRO A 82 -5.05 -1.47 15.36
C PRO A 82 -5.76 -0.36 14.59
N MET A 83 -5.53 0.88 15.00
CA MET A 83 -6.17 2.05 14.39
C MET A 83 -5.41 2.50 13.13
N TRP A 84 -5.38 1.64 12.12
CA TRP A 84 -4.79 1.96 10.83
C TRP A 84 -5.79 2.71 9.94
N ASN A 85 -5.27 3.65 9.15
CA ASN A 85 -6.09 4.45 8.23
C ASN A 85 -6.08 3.89 6.80
N GLY A 86 -5.13 3.02 6.48
CA GLY A 86 -5.06 2.43 5.15
C GLY A 86 -4.02 1.34 5.02
N PHE A 87 -4.09 0.67 3.89
CA PHE A 87 -3.14 -0.38 3.50
C PHE A 87 -2.68 -0.11 2.06
N ALA A 88 -1.37 -0.15 1.82
CA ALA A 88 -0.84 -0.10 0.47
C ALA A 88 -0.40 -1.50 0.06
N LEU A 89 -0.83 -1.93 -1.11
CA LEU A 89 -0.36 -3.17 -1.73
C LEU A 89 0.51 -2.79 -2.91
N CYS A 90 1.83 -2.96 -2.75
CA CYS A 90 2.82 -2.69 -3.78
C CYS A 90 3.29 -4.03 -4.33
N CYS A 91 2.93 -4.33 -5.57
CA CYS A 91 3.06 -5.66 -6.14
C CYS A 91 4.12 -5.69 -7.24
N PHE A 92 4.85 -6.79 -7.30
CA PHE A 92 5.95 -6.96 -8.23
C PHE A 92 5.87 -8.33 -8.89
N ARG A 93 6.56 -8.49 -10.02
CA ARG A 93 6.61 -9.74 -10.75
C ARG A 93 7.17 -10.89 -9.91
N ASN A 94 8.19 -10.58 -9.08
CA ASN A 94 8.83 -11.55 -8.21
C ASN A 94 9.48 -10.84 -7.02
N GLU A 95 10.00 -11.63 -6.07
CA GLU A 95 10.61 -11.09 -4.86
C GLU A 95 11.91 -10.32 -5.15
N ASP A 96 12.66 -10.72 -6.17
CA ASP A 96 13.88 -10.01 -6.55
C ASP A 96 13.57 -8.58 -6.98
N ASP A 97 12.57 -8.39 -7.82
CA ASP A 97 12.14 -7.04 -8.24
C ASP A 97 11.66 -6.23 -7.04
N LEU A 98 10.93 -6.85 -6.12
CA LEU A 98 10.44 -6.18 -4.91
C LEU A 98 11.60 -5.70 -4.03
N ARG A 99 12.60 -6.56 -3.81
CA ARG A 99 13.72 -6.25 -2.90
C ARG A 99 14.77 -5.33 -3.53
N ASN A 100 15.04 -5.48 -4.81
CA ASN A 100 16.17 -4.81 -5.46
C ASN A 100 15.77 -3.73 -6.47
N ARG A 101 14.49 -3.67 -6.87
CA ARG A 101 14.00 -2.69 -7.84
C ARG A 101 12.76 -1.95 -7.33
N PHE A 102 12.65 -1.83 -6.00
CA PHE A 102 11.49 -1.15 -5.39
C PHE A 102 11.42 0.32 -5.85
N PHE A 103 12.57 0.97 -5.93
CA PHE A 103 12.69 2.35 -6.40
C PHE A 103 13.48 2.40 -7.71
N ASN A 104 13.16 3.35 -8.56
CA ASN A 104 13.88 3.54 -9.82
C ASN A 104 15.30 4.10 -9.62
N THR A 105 15.44 5.04 -8.67
CA THR A 105 16.70 5.75 -8.40
C THR A 105 16.79 6.08 -6.91
N PRO A 106 18.00 6.38 -6.38
CA PRO A 106 18.14 6.90 -5.01
C PRO A 106 17.37 8.21 -4.80
N GLU A 107 17.31 9.07 -5.82
CA GLU A 107 16.54 10.31 -5.76
C GLU A 107 15.05 10.04 -5.67
N GLY A 108 14.56 9.03 -6.39
CA GLY A 108 13.17 8.58 -6.31
C GLY A 108 12.81 8.05 -4.92
N GLU A 109 13.70 7.23 -4.34
CA GLU A 109 13.53 6.75 -2.97
C GLU A 109 13.43 7.91 -1.97
N ALA A 110 14.31 8.91 -2.11
CA ALA A 110 14.28 10.09 -1.25
C ALA A 110 13.00 10.90 -1.44
N ALA A 111 12.51 11.03 -2.68
CA ALA A 111 11.26 11.73 -2.97
C ALA A 111 10.06 11.04 -2.33
N ILE A 112 10.01 9.72 -2.40
CA ILE A 112 8.95 8.93 -1.74
C ILE A 112 9.00 9.13 -0.22
N ALA A 113 10.18 9.06 0.38
CA ALA A 113 10.33 9.25 1.83
C ALA A 113 9.85 10.63 2.28
N ARG A 114 10.21 11.67 1.54
CA ARG A 114 9.77 13.04 1.83
C ARG A 114 8.25 13.17 1.72
N ASP A 115 7.65 12.54 0.73
CA ASP A 115 6.19 12.63 0.54
C ASP A 115 5.44 11.84 1.61
N VAL A 116 5.90 10.64 1.94
CA VAL A 116 5.31 9.83 3.02
C VAL A 116 5.29 10.62 4.34
N ALA A 117 6.37 11.33 4.66
CA ALA A 117 6.45 12.13 5.88
C ALA A 117 5.40 13.24 5.95
N LYS A 118 4.84 13.66 4.81
CA LYS A 118 3.82 14.71 4.78
C LYS A 118 2.43 14.22 5.19
N PHE A 119 2.10 12.95 4.94
CA PHE A 119 0.75 12.46 5.18
C PHE A 119 0.66 11.27 6.13
N ALA A 120 1.75 10.58 6.40
CA ALA A 120 1.75 9.38 7.24
C ALA A 120 2.62 9.58 8.49
N ASP A 121 2.20 8.94 9.58
CA ASP A 121 2.99 8.87 10.81
C ASP A 121 3.88 7.64 10.72
N SER A 122 5.17 7.84 10.46
CA SER A 122 6.12 6.74 10.30
C SER A 122 6.41 5.98 11.59
N ARG A 123 6.14 6.59 12.77
CA ARG A 123 6.33 5.93 14.05
C ARG A 123 5.23 4.93 14.35
N GLU A 124 3.99 5.27 13.99
CA GLU A 124 2.81 4.47 14.24
C GLU A 124 2.49 3.51 13.10
N SER A 125 3.09 3.72 11.92
CA SER A 125 2.89 2.85 10.77
C SER A 125 3.84 1.65 10.89
N PRO A 126 3.30 0.42 10.97
CA PRO A 126 4.15 -0.77 11.11
C PRO A 126 5.05 -1.00 9.90
N ARG A 127 6.05 -1.84 10.11
CA ARG A 127 6.95 -2.25 9.04
C ARG A 127 6.18 -3.08 8.00
N ARG A 128 6.66 -3.03 6.76
CA ARG A 128 6.10 -3.79 5.66
C ARG A 128 6.15 -5.29 5.91
N VAL A 129 5.17 -5.98 5.37
CA VAL A 129 5.14 -7.45 5.29
C VAL A 129 5.24 -7.84 3.83
N ILE A 130 6.06 -8.84 3.53
CA ILE A 130 6.21 -9.38 2.17
C ILE A 130 5.46 -10.69 2.10
N SER A 131 4.65 -10.85 1.07
CA SER A 131 3.83 -12.04 0.89
C SER A 131 3.73 -12.40 -0.60
N THR A 132 3.23 -13.60 -0.88
CA THR A 132 2.83 -14.01 -2.21
C THR A 132 1.33 -13.94 -2.32
N PHE A 133 0.84 -13.70 -3.54
CA PHE A 133 -0.59 -13.69 -3.78
C PHE A 133 -1.09 -15.13 -3.87
N ALA A 134 -2.08 -15.47 -3.03
CA ALA A 134 -2.72 -16.78 -3.07
C ALA A 134 -4.11 -16.62 -3.66
N HIS A 135 -4.30 -17.12 -4.89
CA HIS A 135 -5.61 -17.15 -5.50
C HIS A 135 -6.45 -18.23 -4.81
N ALA A 136 -7.63 -17.86 -4.36
CA ALA A 136 -8.46 -18.76 -3.56
C ALA A 136 -9.02 -19.95 -4.34
N GLY A 137 -8.95 -19.95 -5.65
CA GLY A 137 -9.26 -21.14 -6.45
C GLY A 137 -10.76 -21.48 -6.59
N TYR A 138 -11.62 -20.52 -6.39
CA TYR A 138 -13.06 -20.71 -6.65
C TYR A 138 -13.57 -19.80 -7.75
#